data_0fee3172f2c6fdcdeba597b4efd255b5
#
_entry.id   0fee3172f2c6fdcdeba597b4efd255b5
#
_cell.length_a   1.000
_cell.length_b   1.000
_cell.length_c   1.000
_cell.angle_alpha   90.00
_cell.angle_beta   90.00
_cell.angle_gamma   90.00
#
_symmetry.space_group_name_H-M   'P 1'
#
loop_
_entity.id
_entity.type
_entity.pdbx_description
1 polymer ?
#
loop_
_entity_poly.entity_id
_entity_poly.type
_entity_poly.pdbx_seq_one_letter_code
_entity_poly.pdbx_strand_id
1 'polypeptide(L)'
;MKGVDGKVKVAGFYNDAIDLTIEERTAIDYVPFDEAQYISDLGISDVFGEEGYSTRQRLWARPTFELNGIWGGWQGNGIKTVLPAQAFAKITCRLVANQKPDLIFARLRTHIEAYCPKGLSVTVERLAGSADPFLVPPGHNSSTVTAEVLTEVYCKAPYITRTGGSIPVMAMLLNELGVHATVFAFGMNDENLHAPNEFFLLSNFRIGQTAYCKLLERLS
;
A
#
# COMPACT_ATOMS: atom_id res chain seq x y z
N MET A 1 6.87 -15.05 -11.00
CA MET A 1 7.11 -13.63 -10.75
C MET A 1 7.39 -13.30 -9.27
N LYS A 2 6.87 -14.03 -8.30
CA LYS A 2 7.34 -14.04 -6.89
C LYS A 2 8.17 -15.29 -6.62
N GLY A 3 9.24 -15.16 -5.83
CA GLY A 3 10.04 -16.28 -5.36
C GLY A 3 9.47 -16.90 -4.09
N VAL A 4 10.03 -18.03 -3.68
CA VAL A 4 9.70 -18.69 -2.40
C VAL A 4 10.06 -17.81 -1.18
N ASP A 5 11.00 -16.88 -1.36
CA ASP A 5 11.42 -15.86 -0.42
C ASP A 5 10.48 -14.64 -0.36
N GLY A 6 9.33 -14.70 -1.01
CA GLY A 6 8.37 -13.61 -1.12
C GLY A 6 8.78 -12.43 -2.01
N LYS A 7 10.01 -12.42 -2.54
CA LYS A 7 10.52 -11.33 -3.38
C LYS A 7 9.95 -11.37 -4.79
N VAL A 8 9.67 -10.20 -5.33
CA VAL A 8 9.31 -10.03 -6.74
C VAL A 8 10.57 -10.26 -7.61
N LYS A 9 10.50 -11.23 -8.53
CA LYS A 9 11.64 -11.65 -9.39
C LYS A 9 11.69 -10.90 -10.72
N VAL A 10 11.07 -9.76 -10.81
CA VAL A 10 11.19 -8.86 -11.97
C VAL A 10 12.47 -8.05 -11.84
N ALA A 11 13.33 -8.12 -12.84
CA ALA A 11 14.61 -7.41 -12.83
C ALA A 11 14.41 -5.90 -12.62
N GLY A 12 15.12 -5.33 -11.67
CA GLY A 12 15.04 -3.92 -11.32
C GLY A 12 13.81 -3.48 -10.54
N PHE A 13 12.91 -4.39 -10.14
CA PHE A 13 11.68 -4.02 -9.42
C PHE A 13 11.96 -3.21 -8.14
N TYR A 14 13.05 -3.48 -7.45
CA TYR A 14 13.44 -2.80 -6.21
C TYR A 14 14.48 -1.69 -6.36
N ASN A 15 15.02 -1.46 -7.57
CA ASN A 15 16.19 -0.57 -7.74
C ASN A 15 15.99 0.85 -7.20
N ASP A 16 14.76 1.35 -7.31
CA ASP A 16 14.43 2.71 -6.87
C ASP A 16 13.73 2.72 -5.50
N ALA A 17 13.45 1.55 -4.92
CA ALA A 17 12.83 1.46 -3.60
C ALA A 17 13.86 1.80 -2.51
N ILE A 18 13.54 2.79 -1.68
CA ILE A 18 14.36 3.13 -0.52
C ILE A 18 14.08 2.09 0.57
N ASP A 19 15.13 1.43 1.05
CA ASP A 19 15.00 0.49 2.16
C ASP A 19 14.84 1.22 3.49
N LEU A 20 14.25 0.52 4.45
CA LEU A 20 14.08 1.03 5.81
C LEU A 20 15.43 1.11 6.54
N THR A 21 15.68 2.21 7.23
CA THR A 21 16.78 2.30 8.21
C THR A 21 16.48 1.43 9.44
N ILE A 22 17.46 1.20 10.27
CA ILE A 22 17.28 0.46 11.53
C ILE A 22 16.31 1.19 12.45
N GLU A 23 16.39 2.50 12.50
CA GLU A 23 15.51 3.36 13.31
C GLU A 23 14.05 3.27 12.82
N GLU A 24 13.85 3.30 11.50
CA GLU A 24 12.51 3.15 10.89
C GLU A 24 11.92 1.77 11.15
N ARG A 25 12.71 0.71 11.04
CA ARG A 25 12.27 -0.66 11.38
C ARG A 25 11.83 -0.75 12.84
N THR A 26 12.67 -0.22 13.74
CA THR A 26 12.38 -0.20 15.17
C THR A 26 11.11 0.57 15.48
N ALA A 27 10.91 1.74 14.85
CA ALA A 27 9.71 2.55 15.02
C ALA A 27 8.44 1.85 14.50
N ILE A 28 8.52 1.14 13.38
CA ILE A 28 7.41 0.36 12.84
C ILE A 28 7.06 -0.80 13.78
N ASP A 29 8.04 -1.53 14.28
CA ASP A 29 7.83 -2.70 15.14
C ASP A 29 7.37 -2.29 16.55
N TYR A 30 7.69 -1.06 16.99
CA TYR A 30 7.21 -0.51 18.27
C TYR A 30 5.70 -0.25 18.29
N VAL A 31 5.06 -0.05 17.15
CA VAL A 31 3.59 0.10 17.09
C VAL A 31 2.94 -1.24 17.49
N PRO A 32 1.96 -1.29 18.40
CA PRO A 32 1.32 -2.54 18.81
C PRO A 32 0.71 -3.30 17.62
N PHE A 33 0.97 -4.60 17.54
CA PHE A 33 0.44 -5.48 16.49
C PHE A 33 0.24 -6.89 17.03
N ASP A 34 -0.96 -7.38 16.94
CA ASP A 34 -1.27 -8.76 17.24
C ASP A 34 -1.31 -9.56 15.94
N GLU A 35 -0.20 -10.24 15.62
CA GLU A 35 -0.09 -11.04 14.41
C GLU A 35 -1.00 -12.28 14.46
N ALA A 36 -1.23 -12.84 15.65
CA ALA A 36 -2.13 -13.98 15.81
C ALA A 36 -3.58 -13.59 15.51
N GLN A 37 -4.02 -12.42 16.01
CA GLN A 37 -5.33 -11.89 15.68
C GLN A 37 -5.44 -11.56 14.19
N TYR A 38 -4.42 -10.95 13.59
CA TYR A 38 -4.36 -10.65 12.15
C TYR A 38 -4.50 -11.91 11.28
N ILE A 39 -3.80 -12.99 11.63
CA ILE A 39 -3.89 -14.31 10.96
C ILE A 39 -5.32 -14.86 11.09
N SER A 40 -5.90 -14.79 12.30
CA SER A 40 -7.26 -15.24 12.57
C SER A 40 -8.31 -14.47 11.77
N ASP A 41 -8.21 -13.15 11.73
CA ASP A 41 -9.15 -12.27 11.02
C ASP A 41 -9.13 -12.51 9.50
N LEU A 42 -7.97 -12.86 8.96
CA LEU A 42 -7.82 -13.21 7.55
C LEU A 42 -8.22 -14.66 7.23
N GLY A 43 -8.40 -15.51 8.24
CA GLY A 43 -8.71 -16.93 8.06
C GLY A 43 -7.58 -17.72 7.39
N ILE A 44 -6.32 -17.31 7.60
CA ILE A 44 -5.12 -17.97 7.05
C ILE A 44 -4.37 -18.73 8.14
N SER A 45 -3.50 -19.65 7.75
CA SER A 45 -2.70 -20.44 8.70
C SER A 45 -1.39 -19.78 9.09
N ASP A 46 -0.87 -18.88 8.25
CA ASP A 46 0.42 -18.22 8.45
C ASP A 46 0.55 -17.00 7.54
N VAL A 47 1.46 -16.08 7.85
CA VAL A 47 1.79 -14.94 7.03
C VAL A 47 2.88 -15.28 6.01
N PHE A 48 2.75 -14.75 4.79
CA PHE A 48 3.72 -14.91 3.73
C PHE A 48 4.16 -13.55 3.19
N GLY A 49 5.43 -13.41 2.84
CA GLY A 49 5.94 -12.20 2.21
C GLY A 49 7.46 -12.15 2.16
N GLU A 50 8.00 -11.00 1.82
CA GLU A 50 9.44 -10.79 1.64
C GLU A 50 10.21 -11.10 2.93
N GLU A 51 11.17 -12.03 2.83
CA GLU A 51 12.04 -12.40 3.96
C GLU A 51 12.87 -11.21 4.47
N GLY A 52 13.13 -11.19 5.79
CA GLY A 52 13.90 -10.13 6.44
C GLY A 52 13.10 -8.90 6.84
N TYR A 53 11.77 -8.96 6.70
CA TYR A 53 10.85 -7.90 7.12
C TYR A 53 9.71 -8.48 7.96
N SER A 54 9.32 -7.76 9.04
CA SER A 54 8.11 -8.11 9.78
C SER A 54 6.86 -7.89 8.92
N THR A 55 5.73 -8.50 9.30
CA THR A 55 4.45 -8.35 8.59
C THR A 55 4.09 -6.90 8.40
N ARG A 56 4.27 -6.08 9.43
CA ARG A 56 3.98 -4.64 9.35
C ARG A 56 4.95 -3.89 8.46
N GLN A 57 6.25 -4.18 8.51
CA GLN A 57 7.24 -3.59 7.61
C GLN A 57 6.91 -3.89 6.15
N ARG A 58 6.44 -5.11 5.84
CA ARG A 58 5.96 -5.48 4.49
C ARG A 58 4.77 -4.65 4.07
N LEU A 59 3.76 -4.53 4.94
CA LEU A 59 2.53 -3.79 4.64
C LEU A 59 2.75 -2.29 4.43
N TRP A 60 3.71 -1.70 5.13
CA TRP A 60 3.88 -0.25 5.16
C TRP A 60 5.01 0.28 4.29
N ALA A 61 6.03 -0.51 4.03
CA ALA A 61 7.26 0.00 3.43
C ALA A 61 7.86 -0.86 2.32
N ARG A 62 7.22 -1.97 1.96
CA ARG A 62 7.72 -2.80 0.85
C ARG A 62 6.76 -2.76 -0.34
N PRO A 63 7.33 -2.68 -1.56
CA PRO A 63 6.50 -2.70 -2.75
C PRO A 63 5.91 -4.09 -2.98
N THR A 64 4.70 -4.15 -3.53
CA THR A 64 4.02 -5.41 -3.78
C THR A 64 3.76 -5.64 -5.26
N PHE A 65 3.56 -6.91 -5.60
CA PHE A 65 3.11 -7.38 -6.89
C PHE A 65 2.00 -8.39 -6.66
N GLU A 66 0.78 -8.06 -7.08
CA GLU A 66 -0.40 -8.87 -6.80
C GLU A 66 -1.13 -9.26 -8.08
N LEU A 67 -1.51 -10.54 -8.17
CA LEU A 67 -2.41 -11.07 -9.20
C LEU A 67 -3.84 -10.91 -8.71
N ASN A 68 -4.54 -9.89 -9.23
CA ASN A 68 -5.93 -9.59 -8.85
C ASN A 68 -6.96 -10.38 -9.65
N GLY A 69 -6.55 -11.01 -10.73
CA GLY A 69 -7.39 -11.86 -11.54
C GLY A 69 -6.58 -12.68 -12.51
N ILE A 70 -7.02 -13.90 -12.73
CA ILE A 70 -6.49 -14.81 -13.74
C ILE A 70 -7.65 -15.59 -14.34
N TRP A 71 -7.75 -15.63 -15.65
CA TRP A 71 -8.83 -16.35 -16.31
C TRP A 71 -8.42 -16.81 -17.71
N GLY A 72 -9.17 -17.76 -18.22
CA GLY A 72 -8.99 -18.36 -19.55
C GLY A 72 -9.62 -19.74 -19.58
N GLY A 73 -9.79 -20.29 -20.77
CA GLY A 73 -10.38 -21.60 -20.97
C GLY A 73 -11.89 -21.66 -20.65
N TRP A 74 -12.38 -22.89 -20.49
CA TRP A 74 -13.78 -23.14 -20.18
C TRP A 74 -14.04 -22.95 -18.67
N GLN A 75 -15.02 -22.10 -18.35
CA GLN A 75 -15.40 -21.79 -16.97
C GLN A 75 -16.85 -22.21 -16.65
N GLY A 76 -17.54 -22.85 -17.59
CA GLY A 76 -18.87 -23.41 -17.36
C GLY A 76 -18.85 -24.77 -16.69
N ASN A 77 -20.03 -25.29 -16.40
CA ASN A 77 -20.17 -26.62 -15.82
C ASN A 77 -19.65 -27.71 -16.79
N GLY A 78 -19.09 -28.79 -16.24
CA GLY A 78 -18.56 -29.91 -16.98
C GLY A 78 -17.16 -29.69 -17.56
N ILE A 79 -16.72 -30.64 -18.39
CA ILE A 79 -15.37 -30.63 -19.00
C ILE A 79 -15.49 -30.31 -20.49
N LYS A 80 -14.59 -29.47 -20.99
CA LYS A 80 -14.42 -29.23 -22.43
C LYS A 80 -12.98 -29.56 -22.81
N THR A 81 -12.83 -30.54 -23.69
CA THR A 81 -11.51 -31.08 -24.10
C THR A 81 -10.86 -30.23 -25.21
N VAL A 82 -10.73 -28.92 -24.97
CA VAL A 82 -10.07 -27.99 -25.90
C VAL A 82 -9.04 -27.15 -25.17
N LEU A 83 -7.93 -26.85 -25.81
CA LEU A 83 -6.97 -25.86 -25.31
C LEU A 83 -7.50 -24.44 -25.54
N PRO A 84 -7.45 -23.55 -24.55
CA PRO A 84 -7.87 -22.17 -24.73
C PRO A 84 -6.94 -21.42 -25.68
N ALA A 85 -7.55 -20.60 -26.55
CA ALA A 85 -6.79 -19.73 -27.45
C ALA A 85 -6.17 -18.53 -26.70
N GLN A 86 -6.72 -18.16 -25.56
CA GLN A 86 -6.32 -16.97 -24.80
C GLN A 86 -6.39 -17.23 -23.30
N ALA A 87 -5.47 -16.59 -22.59
CA ALA A 87 -5.47 -16.48 -21.12
C ALA A 87 -5.12 -15.04 -20.71
N PHE A 88 -5.66 -14.62 -19.59
CA PHE A 88 -5.57 -13.26 -19.12
C PHE A 88 -5.15 -13.21 -17.65
N ALA A 89 -4.45 -12.14 -17.27
CA ALA A 89 -4.16 -11.83 -15.90
C ALA A 89 -4.29 -10.33 -15.65
N LYS A 90 -4.79 -9.94 -14.48
CA LYS A 90 -4.74 -8.58 -13.97
C LYS A 90 -3.72 -8.49 -12.85
N ILE A 91 -2.89 -7.47 -12.92
CA ILE A 91 -1.78 -7.27 -11.98
C ILE A 91 -1.91 -5.86 -11.41
N THR A 92 -1.71 -5.74 -10.10
CA THR A 92 -1.48 -4.46 -9.44
C THR A 92 -0.16 -4.50 -8.67
N CYS A 93 0.48 -3.33 -8.55
CA CYS A 93 1.66 -3.14 -7.73
C CYS A 93 1.41 -1.97 -6.80
N ARG A 94 1.60 -2.16 -5.51
CA ARG A 94 1.76 -1.06 -4.57
C ARG A 94 3.20 -0.63 -4.60
N LEU A 95 3.45 0.64 -4.82
CA LEU A 95 4.78 1.21 -4.90
C LEU A 95 5.14 1.92 -3.60
N VAL A 96 6.44 2.03 -3.35
CA VAL A 96 6.98 2.76 -2.19
C VAL A 96 7.75 3.99 -2.64
N ALA A 97 8.11 4.85 -1.69
CA ALA A 97 8.84 6.08 -1.96
C ALA A 97 9.99 5.89 -2.97
N ASN A 98 10.14 6.86 -3.85
CA ASN A 98 11.13 6.92 -4.93
C ASN A 98 10.88 5.99 -6.14
N GLN A 99 9.97 5.03 -6.07
CA GLN A 99 9.58 4.26 -7.25
C GLN A 99 8.68 5.10 -8.18
N LYS A 100 8.80 4.87 -9.48
CA LYS A 100 7.97 5.53 -10.50
C LYS A 100 7.11 4.51 -11.24
N PRO A 101 5.78 4.73 -11.34
CA PRO A 101 4.87 3.81 -12.01
C PRO A 101 5.28 3.46 -13.44
N ASP A 102 5.79 4.44 -14.19
CA ASP A 102 6.22 4.24 -15.58
C ASP A 102 7.41 3.28 -15.69
N LEU A 103 8.39 3.42 -14.79
CA LEU A 103 9.56 2.56 -14.75
C LEU A 103 9.19 1.12 -14.33
N ILE A 104 8.32 0.99 -13.34
CA ILE A 104 7.85 -0.33 -12.90
C ILE A 104 7.04 -1.01 -14.00
N PHE A 105 6.15 -0.27 -14.70
CA PHE A 105 5.41 -0.82 -15.84
C PHE A 105 6.34 -1.29 -16.97
N ALA A 106 7.35 -0.49 -17.31
CA ALA A 106 8.32 -0.87 -18.34
C ALA A 106 9.09 -2.16 -17.97
N ARG A 107 9.55 -2.27 -16.70
CA ARG A 107 10.24 -3.46 -16.18
C ARG A 107 9.36 -4.70 -16.20
N LEU A 108 8.09 -4.55 -15.80
CA LEU A 108 7.09 -5.63 -15.83
C LEU A 108 6.83 -6.10 -17.26
N ARG A 109 6.61 -5.18 -18.20
CA ARG A 109 6.40 -5.49 -19.62
C ARG A 109 7.59 -6.27 -20.17
N THR A 110 8.80 -5.75 -20.01
CA THR A 110 10.03 -6.42 -20.46
C THR A 110 10.17 -7.82 -19.89
N HIS A 111 9.88 -7.98 -18.60
CA HIS A 111 9.93 -9.29 -17.95
C HIS A 111 8.89 -10.25 -18.52
N ILE A 112 7.64 -9.83 -18.67
CA ILE A 112 6.57 -10.67 -19.22
C ILE A 112 6.86 -11.08 -20.66
N GLU A 113 7.28 -10.14 -21.50
CA GLU A 113 7.64 -10.39 -22.90
C GLU A 113 8.82 -11.37 -23.03
N ALA A 114 9.83 -11.24 -22.15
CA ALA A 114 11.00 -12.13 -22.15
C ALA A 114 10.66 -13.60 -21.76
N TYR A 115 9.61 -13.80 -20.98
CA TYR A 115 9.15 -15.14 -20.57
C TYR A 115 7.98 -15.67 -21.40
N CYS A 116 7.59 -14.97 -22.47
CA CYS A 116 6.57 -15.45 -23.37
C CYS A 116 7.07 -16.70 -24.12
N PRO A 117 6.39 -17.85 -24.05
CA PRO A 117 6.81 -19.07 -24.74
C PRO A 117 6.83 -18.88 -26.27
N LYS A 118 7.72 -19.61 -26.95
CA LYS A 118 7.75 -19.65 -28.41
C LYS A 118 6.41 -20.10 -28.98
N GLY A 119 5.93 -19.41 -30.00
CA GLY A 119 4.66 -19.72 -30.65
C GLY A 119 3.45 -19.05 -30.02
N LEU A 120 3.64 -18.30 -28.93
CA LEU A 120 2.61 -17.46 -28.32
C LEU A 120 2.95 -15.98 -28.52
N SER A 121 1.92 -15.14 -28.38
CA SER A 121 2.07 -13.69 -28.30
C SER A 121 1.52 -13.19 -26.97
N VAL A 122 2.11 -12.16 -26.41
CA VAL A 122 1.63 -11.50 -25.21
C VAL A 122 1.44 -10.01 -25.47
N THR A 123 0.34 -9.47 -24.97
CA THR A 123 0.09 -8.03 -24.96
C THR A 123 0.03 -7.58 -23.50
N VAL A 124 0.80 -6.55 -23.17
CA VAL A 124 0.81 -5.97 -21.82
C VAL A 124 0.28 -4.55 -21.90
N GLU A 125 -0.90 -4.34 -21.34
CA GLU A 125 -1.59 -3.05 -21.33
C GLU A 125 -1.54 -2.41 -19.96
N ARG A 126 -1.34 -1.09 -19.92
CA ARG A 126 -1.45 -0.31 -18.68
C ARG A 126 -2.87 0.20 -18.54
N LEU A 127 -3.49 -0.15 -17.44
CA LEU A 127 -4.80 0.40 -17.07
C LEU A 127 -4.64 1.79 -16.44
N ALA A 128 -5.69 2.60 -16.51
CA ALA A 128 -5.76 3.89 -15.82
C ALA A 128 -5.72 3.73 -14.29
N GLY A 129 -5.37 4.78 -13.57
CA GLY A 129 -5.45 4.83 -12.11
C GLY A 129 -4.11 4.62 -11.38
N SER A 130 -2.97 4.84 -12.05
CA SER A 130 -1.68 4.87 -11.36
C SER A 130 -1.41 6.23 -10.71
N ALA A 131 -0.75 6.21 -9.55
CA ALA A 131 -0.28 7.40 -8.84
C ALA A 131 1.13 7.18 -8.31
N ASP A 132 1.89 8.26 -8.20
CA ASP A 132 3.18 8.25 -7.53
C ASP A 132 3.00 7.93 -6.04
N PRO A 133 3.91 7.17 -5.43
CA PRO A 133 3.94 7.02 -3.99
C PRO A 133 4.32 8.33 -3.31
N PHE A 134 3.84 8.51 -2.09
CA PHE A 134 4.06 9.71 -1.30
C PHE A 134 4.62 9.35 0.08
N LEU A 135 5.58 10.11 0.55
CA LEU A 135 6.16 9.99 1.88
C LEU A 135 6.43 11.39 2.45
N VAL A 136 5.90 11.66 3.63
CA VAL A 136 6.28 12.87 4.39
C VAL A 136 7.64 12.63 5.03
N PRO A 137 8.62 13.52 4.84
CA PRO A 137 9.92 13.39 5.46
C PRO A 137 9.84 13.30 6.99
N PRO A 138 10.69 12.48 7.64
CA PRO A 138 10.77 12.46 9.08
C PRO A 138 11.04 13.86 9.66
N GLY A 139 10.32 14.22 10.74
CA GLY A 139 10.48 15.54 11.39
C GLY A 139 9.88 16.71 10.63
N HIS A 140 9.09 16.47 9.57
CA HIS A 140 8.38 17.55 8.88
C HIS A 140 7.43 18.28 9.84
N ASN A 141 7.38 19.61 9.78
CA ASN A 141 6.62 20.45 10.70
C ASN A 141 5.13 20.05 10.81
N SER A 142 4.48 19.74 9.69
CA SER A 142 3.07 19.30 9.71
C SER A 142 2.86 18.03 10.53
N SER A 143 3.79 17.06 10.46
CA SER A 143 3.71 15.83 11.26
C SER A 143 3.93 16.10 12.76
N THR A 144 4.85 17.01 13.09
CA THR A 144 5.15 17.39 14.47
C THR A 144 3.93 18.09 15.10
N VAL A 145 3.39 19.12 14.44
CA VAL A 145 2.21 19.84 14.93
C VAL A 145 0.98 18.91 15.04
N THR A 146 0.79 18.02 14.07
CA THR A 146 -0.27 17.02 14.11
C THR A 146 -0.13 16.08 15.32
N ALA A 147 1.09 15.61 15.60
CA ALA A 147 1.34 14.73 16.75
C ALA A 147 1.11 15.45 18.10
N GLU A 148 1.47 16.71 18.20
CA GLU A 148 1.19 17.53 19.39
C GLU A 148 -0.32 17.70 19.64
N VAL A 149 -1.08 18.04 18.58
CA VAL A 149 -2.55 18.17 18.68
C VAL A 149 -3.19 16.85 19.08
N LEU A 150 -2.77 15.74 18.46
CA LEU A 150 -3.30 14.41 18.82
C LEU A 150 -2.95 14.05 20.27
N THR A 151 -1.74 14.36 20.74
CA THR A 151 -1.34 14.15 22.13
C THR A 151 -2.22 14.93 23.10
N GLU A 152 -2.53 16.18 22.78
CA GLU A 152 -3.42 17.01 23.61
C GLU A 152 -4.84 16.47 23.65
N VAL A 153 -5.40 16.11 22.49
CA VAL A 153 -6.81 15.68 22.39
C VAL A 153 -7.05 14.29 22.98
N TYR A 154 -6.09 13.38 22.81
CA TYR A 154 -6.20 12.00 23.30
C TYR A 154 -5.47 11.73 24.61
N CYS A 155 -4.76 12.73 25.16
CA CYS A 155 -3.91 12.57 26.37
C CYS A 155 -2.90 11.41 26.24
N LYS A 156 -2.48 11.09 25.02
CA LYS A 156 -1.56 10.00 24.70
C LYS A 156 -0.79 10.33 23.42
N ALA A 157 0.53 10.11 23.43
CA ALA A 157 1.35 10.29 22.25
C ALA A 157 0.89 9.34 21.10
N PRO A 158 0.74 9.86 19.88
CA PRO A 158 0.38 9.04 18.73
C PRO A 158 1.56 8.19 18.27
N TYR A 159 1.26 7.09 17.62
CA TYR A 159 2.25 6.35 16.85
C TYR A 159 2.39 6.98 15.45
N ILE A 160 3.62 7.04 14.97
CA ILE A 160 3.87 7.43 13.58
C ILE A 160 3.72 6.17 12.74
N THR A 161 2.77 6.19 11.83
CA THR A 161 2.44 5.06 10.97
C THR A 161 2.68 5.39 9.50
N ARG A 162 2.85 4.34 8.70
CA ARG A 162 2.80 4.42 7.24
C ARG A 162 1.61 3.58 6.77
N THR A 163 1.09 3.90 5.61
CA THR A 163 0.02 3.10 5.00
C THR A 163 0.43 2.71 3.58
N GLY A 164 0.14 1.46 3.22
CA GLY A 164 0.30 1.00 1.85
C GLY A 164 -0.78 1.51 0.89
N GLY A 165 -1.74 2.29 1.38
CA GLY A 165 -2.77 2.93 0.56
C GLY A 165 -2.22 4.12 -0.22
N SER A 166 -2.74 4.33 -1.44
CA SER A 166 -2.41 5.50 -2.26
C SER A 166 -3.50 6.55 -2.13
N ILE A 167 -3.10 7.77 -1.82
CA ILE A 167 -3.97 8.95 -1.90
C ILE A 167 -3.37 9.85 -3.00
N PRO A 168 -3.82 9.71 -4.26
CA PRO A 168 -3.16 10.34 -5.42
C PRO A 168 -2.97 11.84 -5.29
N VAL A 169 -3.92 12.55 -4.65
CA VAL A 169 -3.84 14.01 -4.47
C VAL A 169 -2.63 14.44 -3.62
N MET A 170 -2.14 13.60 -2.72
CA MET A 170 -0.97 13.96 -1.90
C MET A 170 0.32 14.04 -2.73
N ALA A 171 0.52 13.07 -3.62
CA ALA A 171 1.63 13.12 -4.56
C ALA A 171 1.47 14.29 -5.56
N MET A 172 0.25 14.58 -5.98
CA MET A 172 -0.05 15.70 -6.86
C MET A 172 0.27 17.05 -6.19
N LEU A 173 -0.12 17.25 -4.93
CA LEU A 173 0.21 18.46 -4.17
C LEU A 173 1.73 18.65 -4.05
N LEU A 174 2.46 17.57 -3.81
CA LEU A 174 3.92 17.65 -3.76
C LEU A 174 4.53 17.99 -5.12
N ASN A 175 4.08 17.33 -6.19
CA ASN A 175 4.63 17.51 -7.53
C ASN A 175 4.31 18.90 -8.13
N GLU A 176 3.08 19.39 -7.92
CA GLU A 176 2.61 20.64 -8.55
C GLU A 176 2.87 21.88 -7.69
N LEU A 177 2.79 21.76 -6.38
CA LEU A 177 2.89 22.88 -5.45
C LEU A 177 4.13 22.84 -4.56
N GLY A 178 4.89 21.73 -4.56
CA GLY A 178 6.05 21.56 -3.68
C GLY A 178 5.69 21.44 -2.20
N VAL A 179 4.42 21.14 -1.86
CA VAL A 179 3.95 21.05 -0.48
C VAL A 179 3.68 19.61 -0.06
N HIS A 180 4.09 19.27 1.15
CA HIS A 180 3.75 18.01 1.77
C HIS A 180 2.40 18.09 2.48
N ALA A 181 1.54 17.11 2.24
CA ALA A 181 0.28 16.95 2.95
C ALA A 181 0.41 15.84 4.01
N THR A 182 -0.16 16.06 5.18
CA THR A 182 -0.20 15.07 6.26
C THR A 182 -1.61 14.53 6.41
N VAL A 183 -1.73 13.20 6.56
CA VAL A 183 -3.02 12.56 6.82
C VAL A 183 -3.41 12.86 8.27
N PHE A 184 -4.59 13.47 8.45
CA PHE A 184 -5.17 13.79 9.75
C PHE A 184 -6.61 13.31 9.75
N ALA A 185 -6.83 12.05 10.15
CA ALA A 185 -8.09 11.35 10.04
C ALA A 185 -8.45 10.66 11.36
N PHE A 186 -9.74 10.43 11.60
CA PHE A 186 -10.31 9.98 12.87
C PHE A 186 -11.14 8.70 12.72
N GLY A 187 -11.03 8.00 11.60
CA GLY A 187 -11.64 6.69 11.39
C GLY A 187 -10.91 5.58 12.14
N MET A 188 -11.63 4.53 12.48
CA MET A 188 -11.12 3.32 13.14
C MET A 188 -11.02 2.17 12.14
N ASN A 189 -10.16 1.20 12.43
CA ASN A 189 -9.93 0.06 11.53
C ASN A 189 -11.15 -0.88 11.40
N ASP A 190 -12.06 -0.84 12.38
CA ASP A 190 -13.26 -1.68 12.45
C ASP A 190 -14.52 -0.99 11.88
N GLU A 191 -14.38 0.17 11.27
CA GLU A 191 -15.49 0.93 10.68
C GLU A 191 -15.93 0.41 9.30
N ASN A 192 -15.46 -0.76 8.87
CA ASN A 192 -15.78 -1.39 7.58
C ASN A 192 -15.49 -0.48 6.37
N LEU A 193 -14.38 0.25 6.40
CA LEU A 193 -13.99 1.17 5.34
C LEU A 193 -14.00 0.49 3.96
N HIS A 194 -14.70 1.08 2.98
CA HIS A 194 -14.90 0.56 1.62
C HIS A 194 -15.69 -0.77 1.57
N ALA A 195 -16.46 -1.09 2.60
CA ALA A 195 -17.26 -2.30 2.69
C ALA A 195 -18.74 -2.00 2.99
N PRO A 196 -19.66 -2.97 2.80
CA PRO A 196 -21.04 -2.82 3.25
C PRO A 196 -21.12 -2.55 4.75
N ASN A 197 -22.10 -1.72 5.15
CA ASN A 197 -22.31 -1.28 6.53
C ASN A 197 -21.14 -0.46 7.11
N GLU A 198 -20.43 0.27 6.28
CA GLU A 198 -19.45 1.27 6.72
C GLU A 198 -20.12 2.25 7.70
N PHE A 199 -19.43 2.55 8.79
CA PHE A 199 -19.92 3.48 9.81
C PHE A 199 -18.81 4.42 10.27
N PHE A 200 -19.18 5.47 10.99
CA PHE A 200 -18.27 6.39 11.63
C PHE A 200 -18.76 6.74 13.03
N LEU A 201 -17.85 6.72 14.01
CA LEU A 201 -18.20 7.01 15.39
C LEU A 201 -18.44 8.52 15.60
N LEU A 202 -19.62 8.91 16.09
CA LEU A 202 -19.96 10.30 16.38
C LEU A 202 -19.04 10.94 17.44
N SER A 203 -18.49 10.14 18.36
CA SER A 203 -17.47 10.59 19.30
C SER A 203 -16.21 11.06 18.56
N ASN A 204 -15.75 10.30 17.55
CA ASN A 204 -14.58 10.62 16.74
C ASN A 204 -14.84 11.86 15.88
N PHE A 205 -16.07 12.06 15.40
CA PHE A 205 -16.44 13.28 14.70
C PHE A 205 -16.24 14.52 15.58
N ARG A 206 -16.72 14.49 16.82
CA ARG A 206 -16.56 15.61 17.77
C ARG A 206 -15.11 15.87 18.15
N ILE A 207 -14.36 14.80 18.38
CA ILE A 207 -12.93 14.88 18.65
C ILE A 207 -12.20 15.50 17.45
N GLY A 208 -12.54 15.04 16.24
CA GLY A 208 -11.98 15.54 14.99
C GLY A 208 -12.20 17.04 14.81
N GLN A 209 -13.40 17.55 15.06
CA GLN A 209 -13.70 18.99 15.01
C GLN A 209 -12.78 19.79 15.95
N THR A 210 -12.64 19.34 17.20
CA THR A 210 -11.77 19.99 18.19
C THR A 210 -10.31 19.96 17.73
N ALA A 211 -9.85 18.81 17.24
CA ALA A 211 -8.49 18.64 16.78
C ALA A 211 -8.17 19.50 15.55
N TYR A 212 -9.10 19.62 14.59
CA TYR A 212 -8.93 20.51 13.43
C TYR A 212 -8.85 21.99 13.83
N CYS A 213 -9.69 22.46 14.77
CA CYS A 213 -9.57 23.82 15.27
C CYS A 213 -8.19 24.08 15.88
N LYS A 214 -7.71 23.19 16.75
CA LYS A 214 -6.37 23.29 17.35
C LYS A 214 -5.23 23.23 16.33
N LEU A 215 -5.38 22.40 15.30
CA LEU A 215 -4.39 22.30 14.23
C LEU A 215 -4.29 23.60 13.45
N LEU A 216 -5.42 24.19 13.08
CA LEU A 216 -5.45 25.46 12.35
C LEU A 216 -4.88 26.61 13.18
N GLU A 217 -5.21 26.68 14.47
CA GLU A 217 -4.64 27.67 15.39
C GLU A 217 -3.11 27.59 15.50
N ARG A 218 -2.53 26.37 15.44
CA ARG A 218 -1.09 26.17 15.55
C ARG A 218 -0.33 26.36 14.23
N LEU A 219 -1.04 26.31 13.11
CA LEU A 219 -0.46 26.52 11.78
C LEU A 219 -0.62 27.98 11.28
N SER A 220 -1.44 28.79 11.96
CA SER A 220 -1.60 30.21 11.67
C SER A 220 -0.47 31.03 12.31
#